data_41f0096d1a28f842b1b79c00097554b3
#
_entry.id   41f0096d1a28f842b1b79c00097554b3
#
_cell.length_a   1.000
_cell.length_b   1.000
_cell.length_c   1.000
_cell.angle_alpha   90.00
_cell.angle_beta   90.00
_cell.angle_gamma   90.00
#
_symmetry.space_group_name_H-M   'P 1'
#
loop_
_entity.id
_entity.type
_entity.pdbx_description
1 polymer ?
#
loop_
_entity_poly.entity_id
_entity_poly.type
_entity_poly.pdbx_seq_one_letter_code
_entity_poly.pdbx_strand_id
1 'polypeptide(L)'
;MKYRLLLLVAVLFSWIGGNYAAVVPESTAVETANMLLSQRGGVLFKGGKAQVETIFQGNEPMYYVIRFEKGGWALISAEDTVDPLLGYSFDSEYVSKGQPEWIKGWLKEYTDQIKTARQTPALQRHYRWAGDLVTRAASDRIDPVVKVNWNQPAPYNKYCPMMQEGQALVGCVAVAMGQALSVVRYPLRGQGTKSYTAPGIGLLSVNFDNEPDYDWDAILSGANNYDEVARLLYHCGVLIDMNYGVNGSGAITENIPQYFQRYYGFPETCVAYARDRYPGGDEAWHELIQSELKRGRAVIYAGNEGNQAGHCFNLAGWDGFTNYYVNWGWGGVNNGWFTLDNLGDNIQGSYPDNHRAVVGVAPKSETPYDTRLSTTRVKIGTPAGVAVADVTVLSDMPDAEYEFELKGMMQFGGTYAEPSYEVRDGKLYTTKLIEDKAVHKTVYIKAIHKESRNSYEKKFDLQLSTSGIDEVLAEDVKIYPVPATDVLTIEVPYAEGKYAIYNVAGMALQSGEIDDNVTTVDVSNLSKGSYMLQYSTSQGVVVKSFIVK
;
A
#
# COMPACT_ATOMS: atom_id res chain seq x y z
N MET A 1 -2.66 -33.26 -62.86
CA MET A 1 -1.80 -33.48 -61.67
C MET A 1 -0.72 -32.38 -61.55
N LYS A 2 -1.13 -31.09 -61.41
CA LYS A 2 -0.17 -29.97 -61.26
C LYS A 2 -0.64 -28.85 -60.32
N TYR A 3 -1.62 -29.12 -59.44
CA TYR A 3 -2.14 -28.06 -58.52
C TYR A 3 -2.20 -28.47 -57.02
N ARG A 4 -1.36 -29.50 -56.61
CA ARG A 4 -1.31 -29.94 -55.19
C ARG A 4 0.02 -29.67 -54.49
N LEU A 5 0.94 -28.91 -55.10
CA LEU A 5 2.25 -28.66 -54.52
C LEU A 5 2.51 -27.19 -54.10
N LEU A 6 1.48 -26.31 -54.22
CA LEU A 6 1.61 -24.89 -53.86
C LEU A 6 0.94 -24.53 -52.55
N LEU A 7 0.27 -25.48 -51.87
CA LEU A 7 -0.40 -25.23 -50.56
C LEU A 7 0.36 -25.75 -49.35
N LEU A 8 1.52 -26.39 -49.56
CA LEU A 8 2.38 -26.94 -48.49
C LEU A 8 3.60 -26.07 -48.17
N VAL A 9 3.88 -25.02 -48.94
CA VAL A 9 4.97 -24.08 -48.68
C VAL A 9 4.54 -22.85 -47.92
N ALA A 10 3.25 -22.54 -47.84
CA ALA A 10 2.72 -21.40 -47.10
C ALA A 10 2.52 -21.66 -45.59
N VAL A 11 2.59 -22.92 -45.14
CA VAL A 11 2.40 -23.30 -43.72
C VAL A 11 3.74 -23.47 -42.98
N LEU A 12 4.87 -23.49 -43.67
CA LEU A 12 6.20 -23.69 -43.07
C LEU A 12 7.01 -22.40 -42.87
N PHE A 13 6.46 -21.23 -43.22
CA PHE A 13 7.12 -19.92 -42.97
C PHE A 13 6.54 -19.12 -41.81
N SER A 14 5.60 -19.68 -41.06
CA SER A 14 4.98 -19.01 -39.87
C SER A 14 5.61 -19.43 -38.54
N TRP A 15 6.75 -20.11 -38.53
CA TRP A 15 7.39 -20.61 -37.29
C TRP A 15 8.85 -20.17 -37.08
N ILE A 16 9.30 -19.13 -37.78
CA ILE A 16 10.58 -18.46 -37.47
C ILE A 16 10.28 -16.94 -37.33
N GLY A 17 9.29 -16.60 -36.50
CA GLY A 17 9.18 -15.29 -35.92
C GLY A 17 9.80 -15.40 -34.55
N GLY A 18 10.99 -14.83 -34.36
CA GLY A 18 11.49 -14.55 -33.00
C GLY A 18 10.39 -13.80 -32.25
N ASN A 19 10.19 -14.10 -30.97
CA ASN A 19 9.34 -13.34 -30.07
C ASN A 19 9.94 -11.94 -29.93
N TYR A 20 9.69 -11.06 -30.89
CA TYR A 20 9.95 -9.63 -30.75
C TYR A 20 8.74 -9.03 -30.03
N ALA A 21 9.01 -8.13 -29.09
CA ALA A 21 8.04 -7.24 -28.50
C ALA A 21 7.05 -6.73 -29.56
N ALA A 22 5.76 -7.00 -29.38
CA ALA A 22 4.75 -6.68 -30.37
C ALA A 22 3.90 -5.51 -29.88
N VAL A 23 3.77 -4.50 -30.74
CA VAL A 23 2.81 -3.40 -30.51
C VAL A 23 1.41 -3.99 -30.44
N VAL A 24 0.73 -3.77 -29.30
CA VAL A 24 -0.62 -4.26 -29.05
C VAL A 24 -1.62 -3.43 -29.88
N PRO A 25 -2.50 -4.04 -30.68
CA PRO A 25 -3.56 -3.32 -31.39
C PRO A 25 -4.58 -2.68 -30.43
N GLU A 26 -5.18 -1.55 -30.82
CA GLU A 26 -6.22 -0.87 -30.03
C GLU A 26 -7.39 -1.79 -29.66
N SER A 27 -7.82 -2.67 -30.58
CA SER A 27 -8.89 -3.65 -30.33
C SER A 27 -8.53 -4.59 -29.19
N THR A 28 -7.31 -5.11 -29.17
CA THR A 28 -6.81 -5.99 -28.12
C THR A 28 -6.69 -5.23 -26.79
N ALA A 29 -6.26 -3.98 -26.82
CA ALA A 29 -6.23 -3.13 -25.62
C ALA A 29 -7.61 -2.93 -25.00
N VAL A 30 -8.64 -2.68 -25.83
CA VAL A 30 -10.03 -2.54 -25.37
C VAL A 30 -10.57 -3.86 -24.79
N GLU A 31 -10.30 -4.99 -25.44
CA GLU A 31 -10.69 -6.32 -24.94
C GLU A 31 -10.03 -6.62 -23.60
N THR A 32 -8.74 -6.35 -23.47
CA THR A 32 -7.97 -6.54 -22.23
C THR A 32 -8.48 -5.64 -21.12
N ALA A 33 -8.74 -4.36 -21.40
CA ALA A 33 -9.35 -3.44 -20.43
C ALA A 33 -10.70 -3.97 -19.91
N ASN A 34 -11.60 -4.39 -20.82
CA ASN A 34 -12.89 -4.97 -20.43
C ASN A 34 -12.71 -6.21 -19.53
N MET A 35 -11.81 -7.11 -19.88
CA MET A 35 -11.51 -8.31 -19.11
C MET A 35 -10.99 -7.96 -17.71
N LEU A 36 -9.93 -7.18 -17.60
CA LEU A 36 -9.29 -6.84 -16.33
C LEU A 36 -10.20 -6.00 -15.41
N LEU A 37 -10.96 -5.06 -15.98
CA LEU A 37 -11.89 -4.24 -15.20
C LEU A 37 -13.11 -5.04 -14.73
N SER A 38 -13.58 -6.02 -15.50
CA SER A 38 -14.65 -6.91 -15.04
C SER A 38 -14.26 -7.73 -13.82
N GLN A 39 -12.97 -8.10 -13.70
CA GLN A 39 -12.44 -8.80 -12.54
C GLN A 39 -12.36 -7.91 -11.28
N ARG A 40 -12.28 -6.58 -11.43
CA ARG A 40 -12.12 -5.58 -10.35
C ARG A 40 -13.40 -4.88 -9.93
N GLY A 41 -14.27 -4.59 -10.86
CA GLY A 41 -15.47 -3.78 -10.64
C GLY A 41 -16.77 -4.57 -10.54
N GLY A 42 -16.71 -5.87 -10.74
CA GLY A 42 -17.90 -6.71 -10.69
C GLY A 42 -19.00 -6.30 -11.68
N VAL A 43 -20.23 -6.36 -11.22
CA VAL A 43 -21.46 -6.20 -12.04
C VAL A 43 -21.63 -4.83 -12.72
N LEU A 44 -20.88 -3.81 -12.32
CA LEU A 44 -21.06 -2.44 -12.81
C LEU A 44 -20.33 -2.17 -14.13
N PHE A 45 -19.31 -2.94 -14.46
CA PHE A 45 -18.57 -2.78 -15.69
C PHE A 45 -19.17 -3.63 -16.83
N LYS A 46 -20.25 -3.14 -17.43
CA LYS A 46 -20.78 -3.72 -18.66
C LYS A 46 -20.17 -2.97 -19.84
N GLY A 47 -19.24 -3.63 -20.54
CA GLY A 47 -18.59 -3.09 -21.72
C GLY A 47 -19.59 -2.36 -22.63
N GLY A 48 -19.34 -1.07 -22.83
CA GLY A 48 -20.01 -0.19 -23.76
C GLY A 48 -19.06 0.18 -24.89
N LYS A 49 -19.52 1.07 -25.78
CA LYS A 49 -18.60 1.72 -26.72
C LYS A 49 -17.50 2.44 -25.95
N ALA A 50 -16.28 2.26 -26.40
CA ALA A 50 -15.12 2.94 -25.83
C ALA A 50 -14.56 3.96 -26.84
N GLN A 51 -14.12 5.09 -26.33
CA GLN A 51 -13.28 6.03 -27.08
C GLN A 51 -11.83 5.74 -26.73
N VAL A 52 -11.00 5.54 -27.76
CA VAL A 52 -9.59 5.25 -27.58
C VAL A 52 -8.78 6.47 -28.03
N GLU A 53 -7.87 6.91 -27.17
CA GLU A 53 -6.85 7.90 -27.49
C GLU A 53 -5.49 7.23 -27.36
N THR A 54 -4.70 7.23 -28.44
CA THR A 54 -3.36 6.65 -28.42
C THR A 54 -2.34 7.70 -28.00
N ILE A 55 -1.56 7.38 -26.98
CA ILE A 55 -0.47 8.24 -26.52
C ILE A 55 0.83 7.77 -27.18
N PHE A 56 1.48 8.70 -27.88
CA PHE A 56 2.69 8.47 -28.66
C PHE A 56 3.93 9.11 -28.01
N GLN A 57 5.06 8.44 -28.15
CA GLN A 57 6.37 9.07 -27.99
C GLN A 57 7.09 9.02 -29.37
N GLY A 58 7.22 10.20 -29.99
CA GLY A 58 7.58 10.23 -31.41
C GLY A 58 6.48 9.61 -32.27
N ASN A 59 6.81 8.57 -33.03
CA ASN A 59 5.86 7.80 -33.85
C ASN A 59 5.44 6.47 -33.24
N GLU A 60 5.89 6.17 -32.03
CA GLU A 60 5.61 4.89 -31.37
C GLU A 60 4.46 5.02 -30.37
N PRO A 61 3.43 4.19 -30.45
CA PRO A 61 2.37 4.16 -29.45
C PRO A 61 2.93 3.59 -28.14
N MET A 62 2.73 4.29 -27.03
CA MET A 62 3.19 3.88 -25.69
C MET A 62 2.07 3.23 -24.89
N TYR A 63 0.93 3.87 -24.84
CA TYR A 63 -0.25 3.33 -24.18
C TYR A 63 -1.52 3.94 -24.75
N TYR A 64 -2.64 3.31 -24.44
CA TYR A 64 -3.99 3.70 -24.83
C TYR A 64 -4.73 4.27 -23.64
N VAL A 65 -5.39 5.41 -23.83
CA VAL A 65 -6.40 5.94 -22.90
C VAL A 65 -7.76 5.51 -23.43
N ILE A 66 -8.40 4.59 -22.72
CA ILE A 66 -9.70 4.04 -23.07
C ILE A 66 -10.74 4.67 -22.17
N ARG A 67 -11.66 5.48 -22.73
CA ARG A 67 -12.79 6.10 -22.00
C ARG A 67 -14.06 5.36 -22.35
N PHE A 68 -14.78 4.94 -21.32
CA PHE A 68 -16.00 4.16 -21.50
C PHE A 68 -17.25 5.05 -21.51
N GLU A 69 -18.20 4.77 -22.39
CA GLU A 69 -19.42 5.56 -22.58
C GLU A 69 -20.24 5.72 -21.29
N LYS A 70 -20.18 4.74 -20.39
CA LYS A 70 -20.89 4.74 -19.10
C LYS A 70 -20.10 5.36 -17.94
N GLY A 71 -18.99 6.00 -18.24
CA GLY A 71 -18.06 6.57 -17.26
C GLY A 71 -16.88 5.64 -16.96
N GLY A 72 -15.85 6.23 -16.37
CA GLY A 72 -14.58 5.55 -16.09
C GLY A 72 -13.63 5.49 -17.29
N TRP A 73 -12.42 5.03 -17.00
CA TRP A 73 -11.33 4.96 -17.98
C TRP A 73 -10.32 3.86 -17.60
N ALA A 74 -9.52 3.46 -18.58
CA ALA A 74 -8.35 2.61 -18.38
C ALA A 74 -7.15 3.13 -19.18
N LEU A 75 -5.95 2.95 -18.63
CA LEU A 75 -4.66 3.10 -19.30
C LEU A 75 -4.12 1.71 -19.58
N ILE A 76 -4.00 1.35 -20.85
CA ILE A 76 -3.52 0.03 -21.28
C ILE A 76 -2.23 0.20 -22.06
N SER A 77 -1.20 -0.56 -21.71
CA SER A 77 0.08 -0.57 -22.44
C SER A 77 -0.10 -0.90 -23.92
N ALA A 78 0.69 -0.27 -24.77
CA ALA A 78 0.81 -0.66 -26.18
C ALA A 78 1.95 -1.66 -26.43
N GLU A 79 2.42 -2.32 -25.37
CA GLU A 79 3.52 -3.29 -25.39
C GLU A 79 3.13 -4.55 -24.61
N ASP A 80 3.20 -5.72 -25.23
CA ASP A 80 2.70 -6.96 -24.62
C ASP A 80 3.68 -7.66 -23.67
N THR A 81 4.92 -7.22 -23.63
CA THR A 81 5.93 -7.75 -22.69
C THR A 81 5.90 -7.10 -21.32
N VAL A 82 5.05 -6.10 -21.13
CA VAL A 82 4.83 -5.40 -19.85
C VAL A 82 3.42 -5.60 -19.33
N ASP A 83 3.18 -5.21 -18.07
CA ASP A 83 1.86 -5.22 -17.46
C ASP A 83 0.86 -4.45 -18.32
N PRO A 84 -0.27 -5.06 -18.72
CA PRO A 84 -1.27 -4.39 -19.53
C PRO A 84 -1.94 -3.21 -18.84
N LEU A 85 -2.20 -3.26 -17.53
CA LEU A 85 -3.05 -2.29 -16.82
C LEU A 85 -2.22 -1.29 -16.02
N LEU A 86 -1.93 -0.16 -16.62
CA LEU A 86 -1.15 0.93 -16.01
C LEU A 86 -1.97 1.73 -14.99
N GLY A 87 -3.27 1.87 -15.24
CA GLY A 87 -4.18 2.55 -14.33
C GLY A 87 -5.62 2.51 -14.82
N TYR A 88 -6.57 2.80 -13.92
CA TYR A 88 -8.00 2.85 -14.24
C TYR A 88 -8.79 3.63 -13.19
N SER A 89 -10.01 4.03 -13.57
CA SER A 89 -11.03 4.48 -12.63
C SER A 89 -12.41 4.08 -13.12
N PHE A 90 -13.35 3.89 -12.19
CA PHE A 90 -14.75 3.67 -12.52
C PHE A 90 -15.60 4.93 -12.45
N ASP A 91 -15.13 5.96 -11.79
CA ASP A 91 -15.92 7.12 -11.35
C ASP A 91 -15.27 8.49 -11.58
N SER A 92 -13.98 8.55 -11.89
CA SER A 92 -13.30 9.80 -12.18
C SER A 92 -13.21 10.08 -13.69
N GLU A 93 -12.98 11.33 -14.03
CA GLU A 93 -12.64 11.77 -15.39
C GLU A 93 -11.15 11.65 -15.63
N TYR A 94 -10.74 11.22 -16.84
CA TYR A 94 -9.36 11.26 -17.30
C TYR A 94 -9.17 12.36 -18.34
N VAL A 95 -8.32 13.33 -18.01
CA VAL A 95 -7.94 14.43 -18.86
C VAL A 95 -6.50 14.25 -19.32
N SER A 96 -6.27 14.11 -20.62
CA SER A 96 -4.93 13.93 -21.21
C SER A 96 -4.24 15.27 -21.50
N LYS A 97 -5.01 16.35 -21.69
CA LYS A 97 -4.47 17.69 -22.03
C LYS A 97 -4.47 18.60 -20.81
N GLY A 98 -3.41 19.41 -20.68
CA GLY A 98 -3.33 20.37 -19.58
C GLY A 98 -3.05 19.71 -18.22
N GLN A 99 -2.62 18.46 -18.20
CA GLN A 99 -2.19 17.80 -16.97
C GLN A 99 -1.03 18.58 -16.33
N PRO A 100 -1.00 18.64 -14.98
CA PRO A 100 0.16 19.13 -14.26
C PRO A 100 1.44 18.36 -14.59
N GLU A 101 2.59 19.00 -14.48
CA GLU A 101 3.87 18.38 -14.84
C GLU A 101 4.17 17.10 -14.06
N TRP A 102 3.72 17.00 -12.79
CA TRP A 102 3.91 15.82 -11.97
C TRP A 102 3.11 14.60 -12.43
N ILE A 103 1.87 14.76 -12.94
CA ILE A 103 1.12 13.65 -13.55
C ILE A 103 1.79 13.24 -14.85
N LYS A 104 2.27 14.20 -15.64
CA LYS A 104 3.05 13.91 -16.84
C LYS A 104 4.34 13.16 -16.50
N GLY A 105 5.04 13.57 -15.44
CA GLY A 105 6.23 12.86 -14.94
C GLY A 105 5.93 11.42 -14.59
N TRP A 106 4.87 11.16 -13.79
CA TRP A 106 4.43 9.82 -13.46
C TRP A 106 4.12 8.94 -14.69
N LEU A 107 3.35 9.48 -15.63
CA LEU A 107 3.01 8.77 -16.87
C LEU A 107 4.21 8.60 -17.81
N LYS A 108 5.17 9.52 -17.75
CA LYS A 108 6.42 9.41 -18.50
C LYS A 108 7.23 8.20 -18.04
N GLU A 109 7.25 7.89 -16.77
CA GLU A 109 7.94 6.71 -16.27
C GLU A 109 7.37 5.41 -16.86
N TYR A 110 6.06 5.33 -17.06
CA TYR A 110 5.46 4.21 -17.79
C TYR A 110 5.95 4.15 -19.25
N THR A 111 6.00 5.31 -19.93
CA THR A 111 6.48 5.34 -21.32
C THR A 111 7.95 4.95 -21.43
N ASP A 112 8.77 5.36 -20.48
CA ASP A 112 10.21 5.03 -20.46
C ASP A 112 10.43 3.52 -20.20
N GLN A 113 9.65 2.92 -19.33
CA GLN A 113 9.66 1.47 -19.09
C GLN A 113 9.21 0.67 -20.32
N ILE A 114 8.11 1.09 -20.98
CA ILE A 114 7.63 0.48 -22.23
C ILE A 114 8.73 0.55 -23.31
N LYS A 115 9.40 1.71 -23.41
CA LYS A 115 10.51 1.86 -24.35
C LYS A 115 11.69 0.96 -24.03
N THR A 116 12.04 0.83 -22.75
CA THR A 116 13.09 -0.07 -22.28
C THR A 116 12.74 -1.52 -22.58
N ALA A 117 11.49 -1.93 -22.33
CA ALA A 117 11.01 -3.26 -22.64
C ALA A 117 11.19 -3.61 -24.12
N ARG A 118 10.85 -2.71 -25.04
CA ARG A 118 11.06 -2.89 -26.48
C ARG A 118 12.51 -3.04 -26.89
N GLN A 119 13.42 -2.47 -26.12
CA GLN A 119 14.87 -2.56 -26.38
C GLN A 119 15.52 -3.77 -25.70
N THR A 120 14.80 -4.46 -24.82
CA THR A 120 15.29 -5.62 -24.07
C THR A 120 15.01 -6.91 -24.85
N PRO A 121 16.04 -7.61 -25.34
CA PRO A 121 15.84 -8.84 -26.10
C PRO A 121 15.19 -9.95 -25.28
N ALA A 122 14.41 -10.81 -25.95
CA ALA A 122 13.87 -12.05 -25.41
C ALA A 122 12.88 -11.91 -24.22
N LEU A 123 12.28 -10.74 -23.99
CA LEU A 123 11.15 -10.62 -23.07
C LEU A 123 9.97 -11.44 -23.60
N GLN A 124 9.32 -12.14 -22.70
CA GLN A 124 8.09 -12.87 -23.01
C GLN A 124 6.87 -11.99 -22.74
N ARG A 125 5.76 -12.34 -23.41
CA ARG A 125 4.49 -11.68 -23.16
C ARG A 125 4.12 -11.77 -21.68
N HIS A 126 3.75 -10.64 -21.09
CA HIS A 126 3.39 -10.59 -19.69
C HIS A 126 2.11 -11.38 -19.42
N TYR A 127 2.09 -12.20 -18.37
CA TYR A 127 1.02 -13.17 -18.09
C TYR A 127 -0.37 -12.53 -17.95
N ARG A 128 -0.44 -11.29 -17.45
CA ARG A 128 -1.72 -10.58 -17.23
C ARG A 128 -2.45 -10.20 -18.51
N TRP A 129 -1.84 -10.32 -19.67
CA TRP A 129 -2.57 -10.23 -20.95
C TRP A 129 -3.56 -11.38 -21.17
N ALA A 130 -3.47 -12.44 -20.37
CA ALA A 130 -4.44 -13.54 -20.32
C ALA A 130 -5.47 -13.38 -19.19
N GLY A 131 -5.40 -12.30 -18.43
CA GLY A 131 -6.22 -12.02 -17.24
C GLY A 131 -5.46 -12.20 -15.93
N ASP A 132 -5.97 -11.63 -14.86
CA ASP A 132 -5.40 -11.86 -13.54
C ASP A 132 -5.65 -13.31 -13.10
N LEU A 133 -4.63 -13.91 -12.47
CA LEU A 133 -4.81 -15.20 -11.82
C LEU A 133 -5.76 -15.00 -10.64
N VAL A 134 -6.97 -15.53 -10.76
CA VAL A 134 -8.05 -15.39 -9.75
C VAL A 134 -7.75 -16.28 -8.53
N THR A 135 -6.64 -16.04 -7.87
CA THR A 135 -6.28 -16.72 -6.61
C THR A 135 -6.44 -15.82 -5.38
N ARG A 136 -6.59 -14.51 -5.58
CA ARG A 136 -6.94 -13.56 -4.50
C ARG A 136 -8.40 -13.17 -4.65
N ALA A 137 -9.15 -13.38 -3.59
CA ALA A 137 -10.56 -13.03 -3.56
C ALA A 137 -10.71 -11.51 -3.57
N ALA A 138 -11.77 -11.02 -4.24
CA ALA A 138 -12.22 -9.62 -4.13
C ALA A 138 -12.47 -9.15 -2.67
N SER A 139 -12.32 -10.05 -1.69
CA SER A 139 -12.41 -9.80 -0.24
C SER A 139 -11.31 -8.92 0.31
N ASP A 140 -10.19 -8.77 -0.39
CA ASP A 140 -9.01 -8.05 0.13
C ASP A 140 -8.95 -6.59 -0.34
N ARG A 141 -9.87 -6.17 -1.20
CA ARG A 141 -9.95 -4.79 -1.68
C ARG A 141 -10.17 -3.81 -0.52
N ILE A 142 -9.44 -2.72 -0.55
CA ILE A 142 -9.58 -1.60 0.38
C ILE A 142 -10.05 -0.39 -0.43
N ASP A 143 -11.29 0.05 -0.18
CA ASP A 143 -11.85 1.22 -0.85
C ASP A 143 -11.16 2.51 -0.39
N PRO A 144 -11.09 3.55 -1.26
CA PRO A 144 -10.38 4.77 -0.94
C PRO A 144 -10.82 5.39 0.38
N VAL A 145 -9.86 5.57 1.32
CA VAL A 145 -10.11 6.19 2.64
C VAL A 145 -10.17 7.71 2.57
N VAL A 146 -9.44 8.34 1.63
CA VAL A 146 -9.50 9.79 1.39
C VAL A 146 -10.75 10.09 0.57
N LYS A 147 -11.71 10.81 1.16
CA LYS A 147 -13.02 11.12 0.54
C LYS A 147 -13.10 12.53 -0.05
N VAL A 148 -12.09 13.36 0.18
CA VAL A 148 -12.06 14.76 -0.27
C VAL A 148 -11.24 14.90 -1.54
N ASN A 149 -11.65 15.81 -2.41
CA ASN A 149 -10.99 16.11 -3.69
C ASN A 149 -10.51 17.56 -3.70
N TRP A 150 -9.48 17.85 -2.92
CA TRP A 150 -8.93 19.22 -2.85
C TRP A 150 -7.93 19.50 -3.96
N ASN A 151 -7.65 20.81 -4.13
CA ASN A 151 -6.79 21.32 -5.18
C ASN A 151 -5.84 22.39 -4.60
N GLN A 152 -4.94 22.93 -5.41
CA GLN A 152 -3.94 23.92 -5.00
C GLN A 152 -4.35 25.38 -5.23
N PRO A 153 -5.08 25.76 -6.31
CA PRO A 153 -5.54 27.12 -6.53
C PRO A 153 -6.77 27.50 -5.69
N ALA A 154 -7.33 28.68 -5.91
CA ALA A 154 -8.58 29.09 -5.26
C ALA A 154 -9.69 28.03 -5.40
N PRO A 155 -10.50 27.82 -4.33
CA PRO A 155 -10.55 28.57 -3.07
C PRO A 155 -9.53 28.12 -2.01
N TYR A 156 -8.76 27.07 -2.26
CA TYR A 156 -7.90 26.38 -1.29
C TYR A 156 -6.69 27.23 -0.85
N ASN A 157 -6.19 28.12 -1.70
CA ASN A 157 -5.02 28.97 -1.43
C ASN A 157 -5.36 30.32 -0.79
N LYS A 158 -6.56 30.49 -0.25
CA LYS A 158 -7.04 31.77 0.30
C LYS A 158 -6.06 32.44 1.27
N TYR A 159 -5.40 31.67 2.10
CA TYR A 159 -4.47 32.16 3.13
C TYR A 159 -2.99 32.10 2.68
N CYS A 160 -2.71 31.54 1.52
CA CYS A 160 -1.35 31.51 0.98
C CYS A 160 -0.83 32.93 0.68
N PRO A 161 0.50 33.15 0.71
CA PRO A 161 1.07 34.48 0.50
C PRO A 161 0.69 35.07 -0.87
N MET A 162 0.43 36.40 -0.87
CA MET A 162 0.28 37.17 -2.09
C MET A 162 1.66 37.57 -2.60
N MET A 163 1.96 37.26 -3.84
CA MET A 163 3.19 37.63 -4.55
C MET A 163 2.90 38.68 -5.61
N GLN A 164 3.93 39.22 -6.26
CA GLN A 164 3.75 40.26 -7.31
C GLN A 164 2.88 39.76 -8.48
N GLU A 165 3.00 38.50 -8.84
CA GLU A 165 2.31 37.88 -9.98
C GLU A 165 0.94 37.27 -9.61
N GLY A 166 0.55 37.29 -8.34
CA GLY A 166 -0.71 36.71 -7.85
C GLY A 166 -0.56 35.95 -6.55
N GLN A 167 -1.60 35.27 -6.15
CA GLN A 167 -1.60 34.44 -4.94
C GLN A 167 -0.87 33.13 -5.18
N ALA A 168 0.03 32.76 -4.29
CA ALA A 168 0.76 31.50 -4.36
C ALA A 168 -0.19 30.29 -4.29
N LEU A 169 0.17 29.19 -4.93
CA LEU A 169 -0.53 27.91 -4.82
C LEU A 169 -0.27 27.27 -3.44
N VAL A 170 -1.18 26.41 -2.98
CA VAL A 170 -1.04 25.66 -1.72
C VAL A 170 0.23 24.80 -1.69
N GLY A 171 0.54 24.13 -2.81
CA GLY A 171 1.57 23.13 -2.90
C GLY A 171 1.07 21.71 -2.64
N CYS A 172 1.55 20.75 -3.44
CA CYS A 172 1.08 19.36 -3.41
C CYS A 172 1.30 18.69 -2.04
N VAL A 173 2.45 18.99 -1.39
CA VAL A 173 2.77 18.42 -0.07
C VAL A 173 1.74 18.85 0.98
N ALA A 174 1.37 20.13 1.03
CA ALA A 174 0.38 20.62 1.97
C ALA A 174 -1.03 20.10 1.66
N VAL A 175 -1.40 19.94 0.38
CA VAL A 175 -2.67 19.31 -0.01
C VAL A 175 -2.70 17.85 0.46
N ALA A 176 -1.64 17.08 0.22
CA ALA A 176 -1.54 15.69 0.62
C ALA A 176 -1.58 15.54 2.16
N MET A 177 -0.87 16.40 2.90
CA MET A 177 -0.95 16.46 4.35
C MET A 177 -2.38 16.69 4.84
N GLY A 178 -3.04 17.75 4.35
CA GLY A 178 -4.40 18.08 4.75
C GLY A 178 -5.40 16.97 4.44
N GLN A 179 -5.31 16.36 3.26
CA GLN A 179 -6.15 15.22 2.87
C GLN A 179 -5.94 14.00 3.77
N ALA A 180 -4.70 13.68 4.15
CA ALA A 180 -4.42 12.59 5.08
C ALA A 180 -4.96 12.89 6.49
N LEU A 181 -4.83 14.14 6.97
CA LEU A 181 -5.40 14.58 8.24
C LEU A 181 -6.94 14.50 8.25
N SER A 182 -7.59 14.74 7.10
CA SER A 182 -9.04 14.66 6.97
C SER A 182 -9.61 13.26 7.20
N VAL A 183 -8.81 12.22 6.95
CA VAL A 183 -9.19 10.82 7.18
C VAL A 183 -9.36 10.54 8.67
N VAL A 184 -8.45 11.06 9.48
CA VAL A 184 -8.40 10.82 10.93
C VAL A 184 -9.04 11.94 11.75
N ARG A 185 -9.45 13.05 11.13
CA ARG A 185 -10.01 14.24 11.77
C ARG A 185 -9.18 14.72 12.96
N TYR A 186 -7.86 14.76 12.76
CA TYR A 186 -6.89 15.07 13.80
C TYR A 186 -5.77 15.95 13.24
N PRO A 187 -5.18 16.89 14.04
CA PRO A 187 -5.54 17.22 15.42
C PRO A 187 -6.82 18.09 15.52
N LEU A 188 -7.31 18.34 16.74
CA LEU A 188 -8.30 19.40 16.95
C LEU A 188 -7.67 20.78 16.69
N ARG A 189 -6.42 20.98 17.11
CA ARG A 189 -5.54 22.10 16.75
C ARG A 189 -4.08 21.72 16.95
N GLY A 190 -3.18 22.52 16.39
CA GLY A 190 -1.76 22.38 16.68
C GLY A 190 -1.38 22.97 18.03
N GLN A 191 -0.09 22.91 18.38
CA GLN A 191 0.50 23.45 19.60
C GLN A 191 1.77 24.23 19.30
N GLY A 192 2.02 25.29 20.10
CA GLY A 192 3.22 26.14 20.00
C GLY A 192 3.24 27.02 18.75
N THR A 193 4.38 27.60 18.48
CA THR A 193 4.57 28.50 17.33
C THR A 193 5.54 27.90 16.32
N LYS A 194 5.14 27.84 15.07
CA LYS A 194 5.99 27.49 13.92
C LYS A 194 6.27 28.75 13.10
N SER A 195 7.55 28.98 12.81
CA SER A 195 7.98 30.10 11.96
C SER A 195 9.12 29.66 11.05
N TYR A 196 9.19 30.23 9.86
CA TYR A 196 10.31 30.10 8.93
C TYR A 196 10.38 31.31 7.99
N THR A 197 11.52 31.49 7.34
CA THR A 197 11.68 32.54 6.32
C THR A 197 11.47 31.93 4.93
N ALA A 198 10.33 32.26 4.30
CA ALA A 198 10.01 31.83 2.94
C ALA A 198 10.79 32.65 1.91
N PRO A 199 11.45 31.99 0.92
CA PRO A 199 12.20 32.69 -0.12
C PRO A 199 11.33 33.70 -0.89
N GLY A 200 11.81 34.94 -1.03
CA GLY A 200 11.09 36.00 -1.76
C GLY A 200 9.84 36.56 -1.06
N ILE A 201 9.46 36.04 0.13
CA ILE A 201 8.25 36.44 0.85
C ILE A 201 8.60 37.03 2.21
N GLY A 202 9.54 36.43 2.94
CA GLY A 202 9.89 36.84 4.30
C GLY A 202 9.39 35.88 5.37
N LEU A 203 9.27 36.38 6.62
CA LEU A 203 8.85 35.56 7.77
C LEU A 203 7.38 35.16 7.66
N LEU A 204 7.12 33.86 7.64
CA LEU A 204 5.80 33.25 7.81
C LEU A 204 5.74 32.58 9.18
N SER A 205 4.61 32.73 9.87
CA SER A 205 4.45 32.19 11.22
C SER A 205 2.98 31.83 11.51
N VAL A 206 2.80 30.72 12.22
CA VAL A 206 1.52 30.34 12.82
C VAL A 206 1.74 30.06 14.32
N ASN A 207 0.98 30.74 15.16
CA ASN A 207 0.92 30.44 16.59
C ASN A 207 -0.33 29.60 16.87
N PHE A 208 -0.16 28.29 16.87
CA PHE A 208 -1.26 27.32 17.03
C PHE A 208 -1.99 27.45 18.37
N ASP A 209 -1.33 27.94 19.43
CA ASP A 209 -1.98 28.14 20.74
C ASP A 209 -3.06 29.22 20.70
N ASN A 210 -2.97 30.14 19.74
CA ASN A 210 -3.94 31.21 19.51
C ASN A 210 -4.94 30.89 18.38
N GLU A 211 -4.74 29.80 17.64
CA GLU A 211 -5.67 29.39 16.59
C GLU A 211 -6.91 28.69 17.20
N PRO A 212 -8.10 28.88 16.60
CA PRO A 212 -9.25 28.09 16.98
C PRO A 212 -9.07 26.61 16.58
N ASP A 213 -9.82 25.73 17.24
CA ASP A 213 -9.91 24.33 16.87
C ASP A 213 -10.31 24.19 15.38
N TYR A 214 -9.84 23.15 14.73
CA TYR A 214 -10.29 22.81 13.38
C TYR A 214 -11.72 22.29 13.42
N ASP A 215 -12.60 22.92 12.66
CA ASP A 215 -13.96 22.42 12.45
C ASP A 215 -13.93 21.33 11.37
N TRP A 216 -13.75 20.09 11.79
CA TRP A 216 -13.64 18.95 10.87
C TRP A 216 -14.91 18.70 10.06
N ASP A 217 -16.08 19.06 10.57
CA ASP A 217 -17.34 18.93 9.82
C ASP A 217 -17.43 20.00 8.71
N ALA A 218 -17.04 21.23 9.00
CA ALA A 218 -16.91 22.27 7.97
C ALA A 218 -15.83 21.94 6.93
N ILE A 219 -14.68 21.42 7.37
CA ILE A 219 -13.58 20.98 6.50
C ILE A 219 -14.06 19.89 5.53
N LEU A 220 -14.74 18.87 6.03
CA LEU A 220 -15.17 17.74 5.21
C LEU A 220 -16.33 18.07 4.28
N SER A 221 -17.22 18.97 4.69
CA SER A 221 -18.37 19.42 3.88
C SER A 221 -18.01 20.51 2.86
N GLY A 222 -16.84 21.16 2.99
CA GLY A 222 -16.47 22.33 2.20
C GLY A 222 -17.33 23.55 2.54
N ALA A 223 -17.90 23.61 3.76
CA ALA A 223 -18.73 24.74 4.20
C ALA A 223 -17.96 26.06 4.18
N ASN A 224 -18.71 27.19 4.18
CA ASN A 224 -18.15 28.52 4.14
C ASN A 224 -17.14 28.76 3.01
N ASN A 225 -17.43 28.22 1.83
CA ASN A 225 -16.59 28.38 0.66
C ASN A 225 -15.16 27.87 0.87
N TYR A 226 -15.01 26.74 1.55
CA TYR A 226 -13.75 26.07 1.89
C TYR A 226 -12.82 26.89 2.81
N ASP A 227 -13.34 27.80 3.61
CA ASP A 227 -12.52 28.66 4.46
C ASP A 227 -11.65 27.87 5.46
N GLU A 228 -12.28 26.92 6.17
CA GLU A 228 -11.59 26.02 7.09
C GLU A 228 -10.57 25.09 6.38
N VAL A 229 -10.90 24.64 5.17
CA VAL A 229 -9.96 23.84 4.36
C VAL A 229 -8.74 24.69 4.00
N ALA A 230 -8.95 25.93 3.54
CA ALA A 230 -7.86 26.83 3.16
C ALA A 230 -6.96 27.16 4.36
N ARG A 231 -7.56 27.34 5.56
CA ARG A 231 -6.81 27.54 6.81
C ARG A 231 -5.96 26.32 7.15
N LEU A 232 -6.53 25.12 7.12
CA LEU A 232 -5.80 23.87 7.36
C LEU A 232 -4.63 23.70 6.38
N LEU A 233 -4.87 23.92 5.07
CA LEU A 233 -3.86 23.75 4.04
C LEU A 233 -2.74 24.81 4.17
N TYR A 234 -3.05 26.05 4.52
CA TYR A 234 -2.05 27.06 4.82
C TYR A 234 -1.20 26.67 6.05
N HIS A 235 -1.83 26.18 7.12
CA HIS A 235 -1.11 25.68 8.29
C HIS A 235 -0.16 24.50 7.92
N CYS A 236 -0.62 23.57 7.09
CA CYS A 236 0.24 22.50 6.56
C CYS A 236 1.44 23.09 5.78
N GLY A 237 1.21 24.12 4.96
CA GLY A 237 2.25 24.78 4.21
C GLY A 237 3.30 25.47 5.11
N VAL A 238 2.85 26.17 6.16
CA VAL A 238 3.77 26.78 7.13
C VAL A 238 4.53 25.70 7.92
N LEU A 239 3.86 24.61 8.31
CA LEU A 239 4.51 23.49 9.02
C LEU A 239 5.68 22.92 8.23
N ILE A 240 5.51 22.71 6.92
CA ILE A 240 6.48 22.02 6.07
C ILE A 240 7.53 22.96 5.45
N ASP A 241 7.62 24.22 5.90
CA ASP A 241 8.52 25.22 5.34
C ASP A 241 8.34 25.40 3.81
N MET A 242 7.07 25.55 3.37
CA MET A 242 6.71 25.62 1.96
C MET A 242 7.43 26.73 1.21
N ASN A 243 8.11 26.37 0.13
CA ASN A 243 8.62 27.33 -0.84
C ASN A 243 7.47 27.71 -1.79
N TYR A 244 6.76 28.79 -1.44
CA TYR A 244 5.56 29.26 -2.13
C TYR A 244 5.87 29.90 -3.48
N GLY A 245 5.02 29.65 -4.48
CA GLY A 245 5.09 30.26 -5.80
C GLY A 245 3.74 30.24 -6.52
N VAL A 246 3.54 31.19 -7.46
CA VAL A 246 2.28 31.32 -8.23
C VAL A 246 2.08 30.23 -9.26
N ASN A 247 3.17 29.65 -9.76
CA ASN A 247 3.16 28.58 -10.76
C ASN A 247 3.40 27.19 -10.15
N GLY A 248 3.75 27.13 -8.87
CA GLY A 248 4.01 25.90 -8.14
C GLY A 248 4.66 26.19 -6.80
N SER A 249 4.24 25.48 -5.75
CA SER A 249 4.81 25.54 -4.41
C SER A 249 5.31 24.14 -4.04
N GLY A 250 6.49 24.06 -3.42
CA GLY A 250 7.17 22.81 -3.13
C GLY A 250 7.74 22.74 -1.72
N ALA A 251 7.81 21.53 -1.17
CA ALA A 251 8.42 21.23 0.12
C ALA A 251 8.99 19.80 0.13
N ILE A 252 9.76 19.45 1.18
CA ILE A 252 10.38 18.14 1.35
C ILE A 252 9.42 17.25 2.11
N THR A 253 8.89 16.21 1.46
CA THR A 253 7.89 15.28 2.01
C THR A 253 8.41 14.54 3.24
N GLU A 254 9.69 14.16 3.27
CA GLU A 254 10.32 13.43 4.37
C GLU A 254 10.38 14.24 5.68
N ASN A 255 10.17 15.55 5.62
CA ASN A 255 10.11 16.40 6.81
C ASN A 255 8.75 16.39 7.51
N ILE A 256 7.70 15.83 6.91
CA ILE A 256 6.34 15.81 7.48
C ILE A 256 6.32 15.20 8.89
N PRO A 257 6.90 14.03 9.15
CA PRO A 257 6.80 13.38 10.46
C PRO A 257 7.29 14.23 11.61
N GLN A 258 8.46 14.87 11.48
CA GLN A 258 9.03 15.70 12.56
C GLN A 258 8.11 16.87 12.94
N TYR A 259 7.42 17.47 11.97
CA TYR A 259 6.51 18.58 12.22
C TYR A 259 5.15 18.10 12.74
N PHE A 260 4.64 17.00 12.25
CA PHE A 260 3.43 16.38 12.80
C PHE A 260 3.63 15.94 14.26
N GLN A 261 4.76 15.33 14.58
CA GLN A 261 5.10 14.96 15.96
C GLN A 261 5.20 16.21 16.84
N ARG A 262 5.92 17.23 16.40
CA ARG A 262 6.22 18.41 17.22
C ARG A 262 5.03 19.32 17.43
N TYR A 263 4.24 19.59 16.38
CA TYR A 263 3.20 20.61 16.39
C TYR A 263 1.78 20.06 16.43
N TYR A 264 1.59 18.82 15.96
CA TYR A 264 0.27 18.18 15.93
C TYR A 264 0.15 16.99 16.89
N GLY A 265 1.19 16.67 17.65
CA GLY A 265 1.15 15.63 18.68
C GLY A 265 1.02 14.20 18.12
N PHE A 266 1.46 13.97 16.88
CA PHE A 266 1.49 12.64 16.31
C PHE A 266 2.53 11.77 17.03
N PRO A 267 2.33 10.45 17.07
CA PRO A 267 3.28 9.53 17.69
C PRO A 267 4.57 9.39 16.86
N GLU A 268 5.62 8.85 17.50
CA GLU A 268 6.89 8.53 16.84
C GLU A 268 6.75 7.48 15.71
N THR A 269 5.63 6.76 15.66
CA THR A 269 5.29 5.86 14.56
C THR A 269 4.88 6.58 13.27
N CYS A 270 4.66 7.89 13.31
CA CYS A 270 4.56 8.72 12.11
C CYS A 270 5.98 8.92 11.56
N VAL A 271 6.33 8.24 10.48
CA VAL A 271 7.68 8.18 9.91
C VAL A 271 7.67 8.25 8.40
N ALA A 272 8.80 8.65 7.81
CA ALA A 272 9.01 8.64 6.37
C ALA A 272 10.00 7.54 5.99
N TYR A 273 9.70 6.80 4.94
CA TYR A 273 10.58 5.79 4.36
C TYR A 273 10.87 6.07 2.89
N ALA A 274 12.04 5.63 2.47
CA ALA A 274 12.45 5.59 1.07
C ALA A 274 12.38 4.14 0.57
N ARG A 275 11.72 3.90 -0.57
CA ARG A 275 11.51 2.55 -1.12
C ARG A 275 12.83 1.85 -1.40
N ASP A 276 13.79 2.56 -2.00
CA ASP A 276 15.11 2.07 -2.36
C ASP A 276 15.95 1.57 -1.17
N ARG A 277 15.58 1.95 0.05
CA ARG A 277 16.26 1.58 1.31
C ARG A 277 15.34 0.88 2.29
N TYR A 278 14.12 0.54 1.87
CA TYR A 278 13.17 -0.12 2.77
C TYR A 278 13.55 -1.60 2.96
N PRO A 279 13.68 -2.08 4.20
CA PRO A 279 14.06 -3.47 4.47
C PRO A 279 13.03 -4.46 3.93
N GLY A 280 13.47 -5.55 3.30
CA GLY A 280 12.60 -6.59 2.75
C GLY A 280 12.13 -6.35 1.32
N GLY A 281 12.61 -5.27 0.69
CA GLY A 281 12.36 -5.01 -0.75
C GLY A 281 10.90 -4.67 -1.07
N ASP A 282 10.51 -4.91 -2.32
CA ASP A 282 9.21 -4.48 -2.85
C ASP A 282 8.02 -5.14 -2.16
N GLU A 283 8.10 -6.42 -1.82
CA GLU A 283 7.02 -7.12 -1.11
C GLU A 283 6.72 -6.46 0.25
N ALA A 284 7.76 -6.21 1.04
CA ALA A 284 7.62 -5.54 2.33
C ALA A 284 7.15 -4.08 2.19
N TRP A 285 7.54 -3.40 1.10
CA TRP A 285 7.04 -2.06 0.78
C TRP A 285 5.53 -2.05 0.53
N HIS A 286 5.03 -3.01 -0.25
CA HIS A 286 3.60 -3.16 -0.47
C HIS A 286 2.85 -3.55 0.80
N GLU A 287 3.40 -4.45 1.61
CA GLU A 287 2.82 -4.80 2.91
C GLU A 287 2.71 -3.58 3.83
N LEU A 288 3.73 -2.72 3.88
CA LEU A 288 3.70 -1.47 4.62
C LEU A 288 2.50 -0.62 4.21
N ILE A 289 2.37 -0.32 2.91
CA ILE A 289 1.29 0.53 2.39
C ILE A 289 -0.07 -0.11 2.66
N GLN A 290 -0.22 -1.40 2.35
CA GLN A 290 -1.48 -2.12 2.57
C GLN A 290 -1.86 -2.18 4.05
N SER A 291 -0.89 -2.29 4.96
CA SER A 291 -1.15 -2.29 6.39
C SER A 291 -1.73 -0.97 6.87
N GLU A 292 -1.24 0.17 6.38
CA GLU A 292 -1.78 1.49 6.69
C GLU A 292 -3.21 1.65 6.14
N LEU A 293 -3.42 1.25 4.90
CA LEU A 293 -4.74 1.31 4.28
C LEU A 293 -5.77 0.42 5.00
N LYS A 294 -5.37 -0.77 5.44
CA LYS A 294 -6.21 -1.68 6.26
C LYS A 294 -6.59 -1.06 7.61
N ARG A 295 -5.71 -0.21 8.17
CA ARG A 295 -5.98 0.57 9.38
C ARG A 295 -6.89 1.78 9.13
N GLY A 296 -7.32 2.00 7.90
CA GLY A 296 -8.11 3.18 7.51
C GLY A 296 -7.28 4.46 7.43
N ARG A 297 -5.97 4.38 7.22
CA ARG A 297 -5.04 5.51 7.12
C ARG A 297 -4.62 5.74 5.68
N ALA A 298 -4.54 6.99 5.28
CA ALA A 298 -3.91 7.34 4.02
C ALA A 298 -2.38 7.29 4.15
N VAL A 299 -1.69 6.94 3.07
CA VAL A 299 -0.24 7.04 2.98
C VAL A 299 0.09 8.28 2.15
N ILE A 300 0.79 9.26 2.74
CA ILE A 300 1.31 10.40 1.97
C ILE A 300 2.50 9.88 1.18
N TYR A 301 2.41 9.95 -0.13
CA TYR A 301 3.34 9.32 -1.03
C TYR A 301 3.97 10.35 -1.96
N ALA A 302 5.25 10.22 -2.23
CA ALA A 302 5.95 11.06 -3.18
C ALA A 302 6.76 10.19 -4.13
N GLY A 303 6.85 10.63 -5.38
CA GLY A 303 7.72 10.07 -6.39
C GLY A 303 8.28 11.20 -7.25
N ASN A 304 9.48 11.02 -7.78
CA ASN A 304 10.10 11.96 -8.69
C ASN A 304 10.99 11.25 -9.71
N GLU A 305 11.16 11.86 -10.85
CA GLU A 305 12.11 11.42 -11.87
C GLU A 305 13.48 12.08 -11.62
N GLY A 306 14.40 11.37 -10.97
CA GLY A 306 15.77 11.85 -10.77
C GLY A 306 15.83 13.22 -10.08
N ASN A 307 16.39 14.22 -10.77
CA ASN A 307 16.54 15.60 -10.27
C ASN A 307 15.36 16.54 -10.61
N GLN A 308 14.26 16.02 -11.12
CA GLN A 308 13.09 16.83 -11.44
C GLN A 308 12.19 17.06 -10.22
N ALA A 309 11.34 18.09 -10.29
CA ALA A 309 10.38 18.38 -9.23
C ALA A 309 9.42 17.19 -9.04
N GLY A 310 9.52 16.53 -7.88
CA GLY A 310 8.63 15.45 -7.50
C GLY A 310 7.21 15.92 -7.24
N HIS A 311 6.30 14.96 -7.13
CA HIS A 311 4.93 15.20 -6.69
C HIS A 311 4.61 14.42 -5.43
N CYS A 312 3.83 15.06 -4.54
CA CYS A 312 3.30 14.47 -3.33
C CYS A 312 1.79 14.31 -3.44
N PHE A 313 1.28 13.13 -3.14
CA PHE A 313 -0.13 12.74 -3.26
C PHE A 313 -0.48 11.70 -2.19
N ASN A 314 -1.71 11.22 -2.17
CA ASN A 314 -2.11 10.18 -1.23
C ASN A 314 -2.39 8.84 -1.94
N LEU A 315 -1.83 7.76 -1.40
CA LEU A 315 -2.34 6.42 -1.64
C LEU A 315 -3.48 6.20 -0.65
N ALA A 316 -4.66 5.93 -1.17
CA ALA A 316 -5.88 5.95 -0.38
C ALA A 316 -6.64 4.62 -0.40
N GLY A 317 -6.28 3.65 -1.24
CA GLY A 317 -6.93 2.36 -1.36
C GLY A 317 -6.07 1.34 -2.09
N TRP A 318 -6.50 0.08 -2.07
CA TRP A 318 -5.86 -1.03 -2.77
C TRP A 318 -6.92 -1.90 -3.45
N ASP A 319 -6.74 -2.24 -4.72
CA ASP A 319 -7.74 -2.98 -5.49
C ASP A 319 -7.80 -4.49 -5.21
N GLY A 320 -6.96 -4.98 -4.30
CA GLY A 320 -6.82 -6.40 -4.00
C GLY A 320 -5.88 -7.14 -4.95
N PHE A 321 -5.35 -6.45 -5.97
CA PHE A 321 -4.43 -6.98 -6.98
C PHE A 321 -3.10 -6.23 -6.94
N THR A 322 -2.85 -5.32 -7.87
CA THR A 322 -1.59 -4.60 -8.04
C THR A 322 -1.72 -3.09 -8.02
N ASN A 323 -2.94 -2.54 -8.04
CA ASN A 323 -3.16 -1.12 -8.20
C ASN A 323 -3.59 -0.47 -6.88
N TYR A 324 -3.06 0.71 -6.62
CA TYR A 324 -3.40 1.57 -5.49
C TYR A 324 -4.21 2.77 -5.96
N TYR A 325 -5.20 3.18 -5.15
CA TYR A 325 -5.96 4.38 -5.45
C TYR A 325 -5.12 5.61 -5.12
N VAL A 326 -4.87 6.42 -6.14
CA VAL A 326 -4.11 7.67 -6.06
C VAL A 326 -5.08 8.85 -6.04
N ASN A 327 -5.01 9.66 -4.99
CA ASN A 327 -5.62 10.99 -4.97
C ASN A 327 -4.54 12.03 -5.22
N TRP A 328 -4.52 12.56 -6.43
CA TRP A 328 -3.47 13.46 -6.90
C TRP A 328 -3.48 14.85 -6.26
N GLY A 329 -4.51 15.22 -5.50
CA GLY A 329 -4.66 16.60 -5.01
C GLY A 329 -4.93 17.60 -6.14
N TRP A 330 -5.64 17.17 -7.18
CA TRP A 330 -6.00 17.98 -8.36
C TRP A 330 -7.52 18.03 -8.58
N GLY A 331 -8.26 18.29 -7.50
CA GLY A 331 -9.71 18.43 -7.54
C GLY A 331 -10.47 17.16 -7.94
N GLY A 332 -9.85 16.00 -7.81
CA GLY A 332 -10.43 14.70 -8.20
C GLY A 332 -10.16 14.29 -9.65
N VAL A 333 -9.69 15.21 -10.49
CA VAL A 333 -9.36 14.90 -11.89
C VAL A 333 -8.19 13.92 -11.95
N ASN A 334 -8.30 12.92 -12.78
CA ASN A 334 -7.35 11.81 -12.94
C ASN A 334 -7.14 10.95 -11.68
N ASN A 335 -7.91 11.14 -10.60
CA ASN A 335 -7.87 10.19 -9.50
C ASN A 335 -8.25 8.79 -9.99
N GLY A 336 -7.57 7.78 -9.47
CA GLY A 336 -7.83 6.41 -9.92
C GLY A 336 -6.83 5.42 -9.34
N TRP A 337 -6.89 4.22 -9.84
CA TRP A 337 -6.06 3.08 -9.45
C TRP A 337 -4.86 3.00 -10.38
N PHE A 338 -3.64 3.01 -9.83
CA PHE A 338 -2.39 2.99 -10.58
C PHE A 338 -1.44 1.94 -10.01
N THR A 339 -0.61 1.33 -10.86
CA THR A 339 0.49 0.50 -10.38
C THR A 339 1.61 1.38 -9.84
N LEU A 340 2.27 0.89 -8.78
CA LEU A 340 3.47 1.52 -8.20
C LEU A 340 4.74 0.78 -8.60
N ASP A 341 4.63 -0.31 -9.36
CA ASP A 341 5.71 -1.23 -9.66
C ASP A 341 6.29 -1.02 -11.05
N ASN A 342 7.47 -1.61 -11.26
CA ASN A 342 7.98 -1.81 -12.59
C ASN A 342 6.97 -2.63 -13.40
N LEU A 343 6.82 -2.26 -14.66
CA LEU A 343 5.86 -2.90 -15.57
C LEU A 343 6.28 -4.32 -16.01
N GLY A 344 7.45 -4.79 -15.60
CA GLY A 344 7.93 -6.14 -15.90
C GLY A 344 9.22 -6.49 -15.16
N ASP A 345 9.42 -7.77 -14.86
CA ASP A 345 10.46 -8.31 -13.97
C ASP A 345 11.91 -8.06 -14.43
N ASN A 346 12.14 -7.78 -15.71
CA ASN A 346 13.48 -7.58 -16.25
C ASN A 346 13.65 -6.20 -16.91
N ILE A 347 12.78 -5.27 -16.60
CA ILE A 347 12.85 -3.89 -17.11
C ILE A 347 13.75 -3.11 -16.15
N GLN A 348 15.01 -2.89 -16.55
CA GLN A 348 15.91 -2.04 -15.78
C GLN A 348 15.47 -0.58 -15.90
N GLY A 349 15.20 0.03 -14.74
CA GLY A 349 14.85 1.44 -14.61
C GLY A 349 14.91 1.84 -13.14
N SER A 350 14.99 3.13 -12.87
CA SER A 350 15.01 3.69 -11.51
C SER A 350 13.60 4.04 -11.00
N TYR A 351 12.56 3.45 -11.60
CA TYR A 351 11.19 3.84 -11.33
C TYR A 351 10.81 3.80 -9.84
N PRO A 352 11.00 2.70 -9.10
CA PRO A 352 10.65 2.70 -7.68
C PRO A 352 11.68 3.39 -6.79
N ASP A 353 12.88 3.69 -7.27
CA ASP A 353 14.01 4.11 -6.42
C ASP A 353 13.81 5.47 -5.76
N ASN A 354 13.02 6.35 -6.37
CA ASN A 354 12.74 7.69 -5.84
C ASN A 354 11.41 7.78 -5.07
N HIS A 355 10.77 6.65 -4.78
CA HIS A 355 9.51 6.63 -4.05
C HIS A 355 9.73 6.83 -2.54
N ARG A 356 8.87 7.65 -1.94
CA ARG A 356 8.86 7.98 -0.51
C ARG A 356 7.45 7.80 0.03
N ALA A 357 7.33 7.27 1.22
CA ALA A 357 6.05 7.11 1.91
C ALA A 357 6.14 7.68 3.32
N VAL A 358 5.18 8.51 3.71
CA VAL A 358 4.93 8.89 5.10
C VAL A 358 3.77 8.04 5.60
N VAL A 359 4.02 7.27 6.62
CA VAL A 359 3.10 6.33 7.24
C VAL A 359 2.84 6.68 8.71
N GLY A 360 1.87 6.03 9.35
CA GLY A 360 1.51 6.32 10.73
C GLY A 360 0.84 7.68 10.91
N VAL A 361 0.17 8.20 9.87
CA VAL A 361 -0.53 9.48 9.91
C VAL A 361 -1.87 9.30 10.62
N ALA A 362 -1.79 9.06 11.93
CA ALA A 362 -2.94 8.93 12.84
C ALA A 362 -2.50 9.18 14.29
N PRO A 363 -3.41 9.64 15.19
CA PRO A 363 -3.15 9.61 16.62
C PRO A 363 -2.97 8.16 17.09
N LYS A 364 -2.35 7.95 18.27
CA LYS A 364 -2.30 6.63 18.89
C LYS A 364 -3.73 6.13 19.15
N SER A 365 -3.95 4.85 18.84
CA SER A 365 -5.24 4.20 19.04
C SER A 365 -5.04 2.80 19.59
N GLU A 366 -5.86 2.43 20.57
CA GLU A 366 -6.00 1.08 21.10
C GLU A 366 -6.82 0.16 20.16
N THR A 367 -7.45 0.73 19.13
CA THR A 367 -8.23 -0.05 18.15
C THR A 367 -7.35 -1.08 17.48
N PRO A 368 -7.68 -2.38 17.58
CA PRO A 368 -6.92 -3.40 16.89
C PRO A 368 -7.09 -3.26 15.38
N TYR A 369 -6.01 -3.39 14.64
CA TYR A 369 -6.02 -3.30 13.17
C TYR A 369 -5.58 -4.59 12.48
N ASP A 370 -4.96 -5.50 13.21
CA ASP A 370 -4.64 -6.84 12.73
C ASP A 370 -4.58 -7.83 13.91
N THR A 371 -4.76 -9.11 13.57
CA THR A 371 -4.54 -10.23 14.47
C THR A 371 -3.68 -11.24 13.73
N ARG A 372 -2.69 -11.81 14.41
CA ARG A 372 -1.78 -12.81 13.84
C ARG A 372 -1.78 -14.08 14.67
N LEU A 373 -1.60 -15.20 13.99
CA LEU A 373 -1.30 -16.49 14.59
C LEU A 373 0.17 -16.80 14.35
N SER A 374 0.86 -17.36 15.35
CA SER A 374 2.25 -17.83 15.20
C SER A 374 2.36 -18.93 14.15
N THR A 375 1.27 -19.69 13.93
CA THR A 375 1.13 -20.66 12.85
C THR A 375 -0.33 -20.84 12.47
N THR A 376 -0.58 -21.18 11.21
CA THR A 376 -1.90 -21.61 10.72
C THR A 376 -1.99 -23.14 10.53
N ARG A 377 -0.93 -23.90 10.82
CA ARG A 377 -0.94 -25.36 10.72
C ARG A 377 -1.44 -25.97 12.01
N VAL A 378 -2.34 -26.94 11.89
CA VAL A 378 -2.90 -27.69 13.02
C VAL A 378 -2.87 -29.17 12.72
N LYS A 379 -2.39 -29.97 13.67
CA LYS A 379 -2.30 -31.41 13.53
C LYS A 379 -3.67 -32.08 13.63
N ILE A 380 -3.97 -32.96 12.69
CA ILE A 380 -5.13 -33.86 12.77
C ILE A 380 -4.94 -34.82 13.95
N GLY A 381 -5.98 -35.02 14.74
CA GLY A 381 -5.93 -35.82 15.96
C GLY A 381 -5.60 -35.03 17.22
N THR A 382 -5.35 -33.70 17.12
CA THR A 382 -5.19 -32.86 18.31
C THR A 382 -6.48 -32.87 19.15
N PRO A 383 -6.41 -33.26 20.42
CA PRO A 383 -7.60 -33.31 21.30
C PRO A 383 -8.02 -31.88 21.74
N ALA A 384 -9.19 -31.79 22.37
CA ALA A 384 -9.65 -30.54 22.98
C ALA A 384 -8.70 -30.09 24.10
N GLY A 385 -8.56 -28.74 24.23
CA GLY A 385 -7.77 -28.12 25.29
C GLY A 385 -6.28 -27.96 25.00
N VAL A 386 -5.83 -28.22 23.77
CA VAL A 386 -4.42 -28.09 23.38
C VAL A 386 -4.21 -26.73 22.69
N ALA A 387 -3.18 -26.02 23.12
CA ALA A 387 -2.74 -24.79 22.44
C ALA A 387 -2.11 -25.15 21.08
N VAL A 388 -2.53 -24.47 20.02
CA VAL A 388 -2.09 -24.72 18.64
C VAL A 388 -1.40 -23.53 17.98
N ALA A 389 -1.57 -22.32 18.52
CA ALA A 389 -0.89 -21.14 18.04
C ALA A 389 -0.88 -20.06 19.13
N ASP A 390 0.09 -19.15 19.10
CA ASP A 390 0.03 -17.87 19.81
C ASP A 390 -0.82 -16.88 18.99
N VAL A 391 -1.58 -16.04 19.69
CA VAL A 391 -2.43 -15.00 19.10
C VAL A 391 -1.86 -13.63 19.46
N THR A 392 -1.44 -12.87 18.47
CA THR A 392 -0.94 -11.50 18.67
C THR A 392 -1.94 -10.52 18.07
N VAL A 393 -2.42 -9.57 18.88
CA VAL A 393 -3.24 -8.45 18.42
C VAL A 393 -2.33 -7.25 18.16
N LEU A 394 -2.47 -6.61 17.02
CA LEU A 394 -1.70 -5.42 16.67
C LEU A 394 -2.57 -4.17 16.82
N SER A 395 -2.07 -3.20 17.57
CA SER A 395 -2.61 -1.84 17.72
C SER A 395 -1.47 -0.85 17.88
N ASP A 396 -1.77 0.45 17.95
CA ASP A 396 -0.75 1.47 18.21
C ASP A 396 -0.37 1.54 19.71
N MET A 397 -1.10 0.81 20.57
CA MET A 397 -0.90 0.76 22.01
C MET A 397 -0.54 -0.68 22.42
N PRO A 398 0.76 -0.98 22.62
CA PRO A 398 1.23 -2.35 22.87
C PRO A 398 0.72 -2.95 24.19
N ASP A 399 0.35 -2.10 25.16
CA ASP A 399 -0.14 -2.53 26.47
C ASP A 399 -1.69 -2.64 26.53
N ALA A 400 -2.37 -2.47 25.39
CA ALA A 400 -3.82 -2.58 25.32
C ALA A 400 -4.28 -4.01 25.55
N GLU A 401 -5.35 -4.17 26.34
CA GLU A 401 -5.93 -5.47 26.68
C GLU A 401 -7.14 -5.79 25.80
N TYR A 402 -7.19 -7.04 25.34
CA TYR A 402 -8.23 -7.53 24.44
C TYR A 402 -8.96 -8.74 25.00
N GLU A 403 -10.24 -8.83 24.67
CA GLU A 403 -11.05 -10.03 24.76
C GLU A 403 -11.36 -10.53 23.35
N PHE A 404 -11.75 -11.81 23.23
CA PHE A 404 -11.89 -12.44 21.93
C PHE A 404 -13.26 -13.10 21.78
N GLU A 405 -13.88 -12.86 20.62
CA GLU A 405 -15.04 -13.59 20.13
C GLU A 405 -14.62 -14.41 18.90
N LEU A 406 -14.99 -15.69 18.87
CA LEU A 406 -14.66 -16.56 17.76
C LEU A 406 -15.92 -17.07 17.07
N LYS A 407 -15.81 -17.22 15.73
CA LYS A 407 -16.82 -17.89 14.89
C LYS A 407 -16.13 -18.96 14.07
N GLY A 408 -16.82 -20.07 13.83
CA GLY A 408 -16.36 -21.14 12.95
C GLY A 408 -16.60 -20.80 11.47
N MET A 409 -16.49 -21.80 10.62
CA MET A 409 -16.72 -21.68 9.18
C MET A 409 -18.14 -21.16 8.87
N MET A 410 -18.24 -20.24 7.91
CA MET A 410 -19.53 -19.77 7.40
C MET A 410 -20.24 -20.91 6.64
N GLN A 411 -21.49 -21.14 6.98
CA GLN A 411 -22.35 -22.18 6.39
C GLN A 411 -23.27 -21.61 5.31
N PHE A 412 -23.85 -22.49 4.52
CA PHE A 412 -24.88 -22.11 3.56
C PHE A 412 -26.06 -21.44 4.29
N GLY A 413 -26.45 -20.24 3.84
CA GLY A 413 -27.48 -19.44 4.51
C GLY A 413 -26.96 -18.32 5.42
N GLY A 414 -25.65 -18.11 5.48
CA GLY A 414 -25.03 -16.94 6.16
C GLY A 414 -24.88 -17.09 7.69
N THR A 415 -25.07 -18.30 8.22
CA THR A 415 -24.81 -18.61 9.64
C THR A 415 -23.38 -19.12 9.80
N TYR A 416 -22.84 -19.01 11.03
CA TYR A 416 -21.54 -19.55 11.37
C TYR A 416 -21.68 -20.86 12.15
N ALA A 417 -20.81 -21.81 11.87
CA ALA A 417 -20.66 -23.00 12.70
C ALA A 417 -20.09 -22.63 14.08
N GLU A 418 -20.36 -23.48 15.07
CA GLU A 418 -19.66 -23.40 16.36
C GLU A 418 -18.15 -23.52 16.16
N PRO A 419 -17.34 -22.58 16.69
CA PRO A 419 -15.90 -22.61 16.51
C PRO A 419 -15.28 -23.88 17.08
N SER A 420 -14.25 -24.37 16.40
CA SER A 420 -13.44 -25.51 16.88
C SER A 420 -12.29 -25.04 17.77
N TYR A 421 -12.21 -23.75 18.02
CA TYR A 421 -11.12 -23.07 18.72
C TYR A 421 -11.65 -22.01 19.67
N GLU A 422 -10.85 -21.69 20.68
CA GLU A 422 -11.03 -20.55 21.58
C GLU A 422 -9.69 -19.84 21.81
N VAL A 423 -9.72 -18.56 22.18
CA VAL A 423 -8.51 -17.81 22.57
C VAL A 423 -8.53 -17.60 24.08
N ARG A 424 -7.47 -18.04 24.74
CA ARG A 424 -7.20 -17.81 26.16
C ARG A 424 -5.74 -17.44 26.35
N ASP A 425 -5.46 -16.47 27.20
CA ASP A 425 -4.11 -16.06 27.57
C ASP A 425 -3.18 -15.86 26.35
N GLY A 426 -3.70 -15.22 25.29
CA GLY A 426 -2.95 -14.97 24.06
C GLY A 426 -2.64 -16.21 23.23
N LYS A 427 -3.34 -17.31 23.45
CA LYS A 427 -3.15 -18.57 22.70
C LYS A 427 -4.46 -19.10 22.13
N LEU A 428 -4.37 -19.71 20.95
CA LEU A 428 -5.47 -20.41 20.29
C LEU A 428 -5.49 -21.86 20.76
N TYR A 429 -6.56 -22.26 21.43
CA TYR A 429 -6.78 -23.63 21.93
C TYR A 429 -7.86 -24.33 21.10
N THR A 430 -7.73 -25.64 20.94
CA THR A 430 -8.79 -26.49 20.40
C THR A 430 -9.93 -26.67 21.42
N THR A 431 -11.19 -26.61 20.99
CA THR A 431 -12.38 -26.87 21.82
C THR A 431 -12.92 -28.28 21.63
N LYS A 432 -12.47 -29.00 20.61
CA LYS A 432 -12.86 -30.37 20.25
C LYS A 432 -11.72 -31.10 19.56
N LEU A 433 -11.85 -32.41 19.37
CA LEU A 433 -10.90 -33.20 18.57
C LEU A 433 -10.84 -32.66 17.15
N ILE A 434 -9.64 -32.38 16.65
CA ILE A 434 -9.41 -31.91 15.28
C ILE A 434 -9.35 -33.10 14.31
N GLU A 435 -10.33 -33.18 13.43
CA GLU A 435 -10.43 -34.15 12.35
C GLU A 435 -10.22 -33.48 10.99
N ASP A 436 -9.92 -34.23 9.95
CA ASP A 436 -9.85 -33.66 8.58
C ASP A 436 -11.25 -33.34 8.05
N LYS A 437 -11.83 -32.29 8.61
CA LYS A 437 -13.16 -31.76 8.24
C LYS A 437 -13.07 -30.26 7.97
N ALA A 438 -13.84 -29.79 7.00
CA ALA A 438 -13.87 -28.38 6.61
C ALA A 438 -14.16 -27.43 7.79
N VAL A 439 -14.99 -27.82 8.75
CA VAL A 439 -15.35 -27.03 9.93
C VAL A 439 -14.17 -26.70 10.85
N HIS A 440 -13.06 -27.43 10.76
CA HIS A 440 -11.84 -27.17 11.53
C HIS A 440 -10.82 -26.33 10.74
N LYS A 441 -11.07 -26.06 9.45
CA LYS A 441 -10.14 -25.36 8.55
C LYS A 441 -10.30 -23.84 8.55
N THR A 442 -11.32 -23.30 9.21
CA THR A 442 -11.58 -21.87 9.24
C THR A 442 -11.98 -21.41 10.62
N VAL A 443 -11.37 -20.33 11.08
CA VAL A 443 -11.79 -19.60 12.28
C VAL A 443 -11.76 -18.11 12.03
N TYR A 444 -12.79 -17.40 12.48
CA TYR A 444 -12.83 -15.95 12.55
C TYR A 444 -12.50 -15.56 14.00
N ILE A 445 -11.51 -14.71 14.17
CA ILE A 445 -11.09 -14.20 15.48
C ILE A 445 -11.37 -12.70 15.49
N LYS A 446 -12.27 -12.27 16.37
CA LYS A 446 -12.55 -10.86 16.63
C LYS A 446 -11.89 -10.46 17.94
N ALA A 447 -10.86 -9.62 17.83
CA ALA A 447 -10.22 -8.99 18.98
C ALA A 447 -11.01 -7.72 19.34
N ILE A 448 -11.35 -7.53 20.61
CA ILE A 448 -12.16 -6.42 21.12
C ILE A 448 -11.40 -5.77 22.27
N HIS A 449 -11.07 -4.49 22.15
CA HIS A 449 -10.44 -3.76 23.23
C HIS A 449 -11.37 -3.68 24.44
N LYS A 450 -10.88 -4.01 25.62
CA LYS A 450 -11.73 -4.20 26.82
C LYS A 450 -12.47 -2.95 27.24
N GLU A 451 -11.84 -1.78 27.14
CA GLU A 451 -12.43 -0.51 27.60
C GLU A 451 -13.26 0.16 26.51
N SER A 452 -12.68 0.48 25.34
CA SER A 452 -13.36 1.23 24.28
C SER A 452 -14.35 0.40 23.47
N ARG A 453 -14.29 -0.93 23.57
CA ARG A 453 -15.06 -1.91 22.76
C ARG A 453 -14.77 -1.84 21.25
N ASN A 454 -13.79 -1.05 20.83
CA ASN A 454 -13.30 -1.08 19.46
C ASN A 454 -12.78 -2.46 19.12
N SER A 455 -13.03 -2.92 17.90
CA SER A 455 -12.74 -4.31 17.54
C SER A 455 -12.30 -4.47 16.09
N TYR A 456 -11.57 -5.57 15.85
CA TYR A 456 -11.18 -6.01 14.53
C TYR A 456 -11.40 -7.53 14.41
N GLU A 457 -12.08 -7.97 13.34
CA GLU A 457 -12.32 -9.40 13.06
C GLU A 457 -11.47 -9.83 11.87
N LYS A 458 -10.76 -10.95 12.00
CA LYS A 458 -9.97 -11.56 10.93
C LYS A 458 -10.31 -13.02 10.75
N LYS A 459 -10.44 -13.44 9.48
CA LYS A 459 -10.55 -14.83 9.06
C LYS A 459 -9.17 -15.45 8.99
N PHE A 460 -9.03 -16.66 9.53
CA PHE A 460 -7.87 -17.51 9.35
C PHE A 460 -8.27 -18.83 8.69
N ASP A 461 -7.57 -19.18 7.61
CA ASP A 461 -7.67 -20.47 6.96
C ASP A 461 -6.55 -21.36 7.50
N LEU A 462 -6.94 -22.40 8.26
CA LEU A 462 -6.02 -23.30 8.94
C LEU A 462 -5.71 -24.51 8.07
N GLN A 463 -4.45 -24.87 8.01
CA GLN A 463 -3.95 -26.02 7.27
C GLN A 463 -3.92 -27.25 8.20
N LEU A 464 -4.80 -28.21 7.95
CA LEU A 464 -4.81 -29.46 8.70
C LEU A 464 -3.82 -30.46 8.09
N SER A 465 -2.98 -31.06 8.91
CA SER A 465 -1.91 -31.96 8.48
C SER A 465 -1.84 -33.20 9.38
N THR A 466 -1.53 -34.36 8.82
CA THR A 466 -1.31 -35.60 9.55
C THR A 466 0.07 -35.64 10.22
N SER A 467 1.04 -35.00 9.64
CA SER A 467 2.30 -34.67 10.30
C SER A 467 2.03 -33.40 11.11
N GLY A 468 2.27 -33.42 12.42
CA GLY A 468 2.26 -32.20 13.22
C GLY A 468 3.13 -31.14 12.54
N ILE A 469 2.92 -29.84 12.85
CA ILE A 469 4.03 -28.92 12.83
C ILE A 469 5.11 -29.67 13.59
N ASP A 470 6.29 -29.76 13.01
CA ASP A 470 7.39 -30.17 13.84
C ASP A 470 7.45 -29.15 14.98
N GLU A 471 6.95 -29.53 16.17
CA GLU A 471 7.21 -28.83 17.44
C GLU A 471 8.69 -28.51 17.57
N VAL A 472 9.52 -29.33 16.94
CA VAL A 472 10.92 -29.20 16.65
C VAL A 472 11.28 -27.79 16.09
N LEU A 473 10.57 -27.24 15.10
CA LEU A 473 10.98 -25.96 14.50
C LEU A 473 10.82 -24.77 15.45
N ALA A 474 9.74 -24.68 16.20
CA ALA A 474 9.51 -23.53 17.08
C ALA A 474 10.37 -23.58 18.36
N GLU A 475 10.62 -24.78 18.92
CA GLU A 475 11.47 -24.97 20.09
C GLU A 475 12.97 -24.92 19.74
N ASP A 476 13.33 -25.34 18.53
CA ASP A 476 14.72 -25.37 18.07
C ASP A 476 15.23 -24.01 17.54
N VAL A 477 14.33 -23.07 17.21
CA VAL A 477 14.73 -21.68 16.90
C VAL A 477 14.97 -20.94 18.21
N LYS A 478 16.23 -20.63 18.48
CA LYS A 478 16.65 -19.85 19.65
C LYS A 478 17.14 -18.47 19.23
N ILE A 479 16.86 -17.48 20.07
CA ILE A 479 17.41 -16.12 19.89
C ILE A 479 18.05 -15.67 21.21
N TYR A 480 19.23 -15.12 21.11
CA TYR A 480 19.96 -14.63 22.30
C TYR A 480 21.03 -13.58 21.92
N PRO A 481 21.43 -12.72 22.91
CA PRO A 481 20.82 -12.54 24.22
C PRO A 481 19.45 -11.87 24.13
N VAL A 482 18.56 -12.19 25.03
CA VAL A 482 17.31 -11.46 25.25
C VAL A 482 17.28 -11.04 26.72
N PRO A 483 17.35 -9.72 27.00
CA PRO A 483 17.39 -8.57 26.08
C PRO A 483 18.72 -8.44 25.31
N ALA A 484 18.62 -7.99 24.05
CA ALA A 484 19.75 -7.65 23.19
C ALA A 484 20.25 -6.21 23.44
N THR A 485 21.51 -5.94 23.12
CA THR A 485 22.08 -4.58 23.07
C THR A 485 22.50 -4.23 21.65
N ASP A 486 23.58 -4.82 21.18
CA ASP A 486 24.15 -4.51 19.86
C ASP A 486 23.92 -5.64 18.85
N VAL A 487 23.76 -6.85 19.35
CA VAL A 487 23.71 -8.07 18.52
C VAL A 487 22.63 -9.01 19.02
N LEU A 488 21.89 -9.60 18.08
CA LEU A 488 20.98 -10.72 18.29
C LEU A 488 21.49 -11.94 17.51
N THR A 489 21.70 -13.05 18.19
CA THR A 489 22.03 -14.33 17.55
C THR A 489 20.75 -15.12 17.31
N ILE A 490 20.59 -15.64 16.11
CA ILE A 490 19.52 -16.53 15.70
C ILE A 490 20.14 -17.91 15.50
N GLU A 491 19.75 -18.89 16.31
CA GLU A 491 20.13 -20.29 16.15
C GLU A 491 18.94 -21.08 15.62
N VAL A 492 19.12 -21.75 14.49
CA VAL A 492 18.07 -22.45 13.74
C VAL A 492 18.46 -23.90 13.47
N PRO A 493 17.48 -24.82 13.38
CA PRO A 493 17.77 -26.23 13.11
C PRO A 493 18.26 -26.49 11.67
N TYR A 494 17.93 -25.61 10.74
CA TYR A 494 18.29 -25.72 9.33
C TYR A 494 18.94 -24.43 8.85
N ALA A 495 20.10 -24.54 8.18
CA ALA A 495 20.84 -23.42 7.60
C ALA A 495 20.21 -22.96 6.27
N GLU A 496 18.92 -22.67 6.29
CA GLU A 496 18.16 -22.17 5.15
C GLU A 496 17.00 -21.29 5.60
N GLY A 497 16.64 -20.30 4.80
CA GLY A 497 15.47 -19.46 5.03
C GLY A 497 15.81 -17.98 5.15
N LYS A 498 14.84 -17.22 5.63
CA LYS A 498 14.94 -15.77 5.78
C LYS A 498 14.53 -15.36 7.18
N TYR A 499 15.17 -14.31 7.69
CA TYR A 499 14.69 -13.65 8.88
C TYR A 499 14.18 -12.24 8.57
N ALA A 500 13.20 -11.77 9.36
CA ALA A 500 12.80 -10.37 9.39
C ALA A 500 12.53 -9.94 10.83
N ILE A 501 12.95 -8.72 11.18
CA ILE A 501 12.70 -8.10 12.49
C ILE A 501 11.63 -7.04 12.32
N TYR A 502 10.60 -7.12 13.15
CA TYR A 502 9.48 -6.21 13.15
C TYR A 502 9.41 -5.44 14.47
N ASN A 503 8.99 -4.18 14.42
CA ASN A 503 8.60 -3.46 15.63
C ASN A 503 7.20 -3.91 16.09
N VAL A 504 6.75 -3.39 17.25
CA VAL A 504 5.42 -3.69 17.81
C VAL A 504 4.25 -3.21 16.92
N ALA A 505 4.50 -2.28 16.00
CA ALA A 505 3.53 -1.86 15.00
C ALA A 505 3.44 -2.83 13.80
N GLY A 506 4.22 -3.91 13.80
CA GLY A 506 4.26 -4.89 12.71
C GLY A 506 5.05 -4.46 11.49
N MET A 507 5.88 -3.44 11.63
CA MET A 507 6.69 -2.88 10.57
C MET A 507 8.02 -3.60 10.52
N ALA A 508 8.40 -4.11 9.34
CA ALA A 508 9.71 -4.71 9.13
C ALA A 508 10.80 -3.63 9.21
N LEU A 509 11.79 -3.86 10.06
CA LEU A 509 12.91 -2.94 10.28
C LEU A 509 14.21 -3.46 9.68
N GLN A 510 14.33 -4.78 9.58
CA GLN A 510 15.53 -5.45 9.09
C GLN A 510 15.17 -6.85 8.61
N SER A 511 15.82 -7.32 7.56
CA SER A 511 15.68 -8.69 7.05
C SER A 511 16.98 -9.20 6.46
N GLY A 512 17.09 -10.52 6.29
CA GLY A 512 18.25 -11.14 5.67
C GLY A 512 18.05 -12.64 5.44
N GLU A 513 18.99 -13.24 4.73
CA GLU A 513 19.04 -14.69 4.51
C GLU A 513 19.66 -15.39 5.72
N ILE A 514 19.30 -16.64 5.92
CA ILE A 514 19.90 -17.54 6.90
C ILE A 514 20.59 -18.67 6.14
N ASP A 515 21.92 -18.56 6.03
CA ASP A 515 22.78 -19.49 5.31
C ASP A 515 23.58 -20.40 6.24
N ASP A 516 23.48 -20.19 7.57
CA ASP A 516 24.16 -20.97 8.61
C ASP A 516 23.19 -21.23 9.78
N ASN A 517 23.42 -22.32 10.53
CA ASN A 517 22.63 -22.67 11.72
C ASN A 517 22.73 -21.61 12.83
N VAL A 518 23.72 -20.75 12.81
CA VAL A 518 23.90 -19.64 13.74
C VAL A 518 24.18 -18.36 12.98
N THR A 519 23.20 -17.48 12.92
CA THR A 519 23.29 -16.19 12.24
C THR A 519 23.30 -15.06 13.27
N THR A 520 24.22 -14.12 13.11
CA THR A 520 24.37 -12.96 14.00
C THR A 520 23.83 -11.72 13.30
N VAL A 521 22.92 -11.01 13.95
CA VAL A 521 22.24 -9.83 13.41
C VAL A 521 22.61 -8.62 14.25
N ASP A 522 23.10 -7.55 13.61
CA ASP A 522 23.34 -6.26 14.26
C ASP A 522 22.00 -5.56 14.54
N VAL A 523 21.70 -5.32 15.80
CA VAL A 523 20.49 -4.64 16.28
C VAL A 523 20.82 -3.33 17.00
N SER A 524 22.06 -2.87 16.92
CA SER A 524 22.54 -1.64 17.59
C SER A 524 21.82 -0.37 17.11
N ASN A 525 21.27 -0.41 15.89
CA ASN A 525 20.50 0.68 15.29
C ASN A 525 19.02 0.68 15.69
N LEU A 526 18.55 -0.34 16.43
CA LEU A 526 17.17 -0.40 16.89
C LEU A 526 17.02 0.40 18.19
N SER A 527 15.94 1.16 18.28
CA SER A 527 15.61 1.87 19.52
C SER A 527 15.29 0.89 20.65
N LYS A 528 15.45 1.32 21.90
CA LYS A 528 15.04 0.51 23.07
C LYS A 528 13.56 0.18 22.98
N GLY A 529 13.22 -1.09 23.11
CA GLY A 529 11.81 -1.54 22.97
C GLY A 529 11.66 -3.03 22.69
N SER A 530 10.42 -3.43 22.44
CA SER A 530 10.06 -4.81 22.11
C SER A 530 9.99 -4.98 20.60
N TYR A 531 10.46 -6.12 20.12
CA TYR A 531 10.55 -6.48 18.71
C TYR A 531 10.11 -7.93 18.49
N MET A 532 9.75 -8.25 17.26
CA MET A 532 9.47 -9.62 16.82
C MET A 532 10.49 -10.01 15.75
N LEU A 533 11.09 -11.18 15.90
CA LEU A 533 11.86 -11.86 14.87
C LEU A 533 10.95 -12.90 14.19
N GLN A 534 10.83 -12.83 12.90
CA GLN A 534 10.21 -13.87 12.07
C GLN A 534 11.33 -14.63 11.36
N TYR A 535 11.31 -15.95 11.46
CA TYR A 535 12.14 -16.86 10.67
C TYR A 535 11.24 -17.66 9.73
N SER A 536 11.53 -17.64 8.45
CA SER A 536 10.70 -18.24 7.40
C SER A 536 11.54 -19.24 6.58
N THR A 537 11.00 -20.44 6.38
CA THR A 537 11.58 -21.48 5.53
C THR A 537 10.52 -22.10 4.63
N SER A 538 10.92 -23.00 3.72
CA SER A 538 10.00 -23.87 2.98
C SER A 538 9.11 -24.75 3.90
N GLN A 539 9.52 -24.97 5.14
CA GLN A 539 8.84 -25.79 6.14
C GLN A 539 7.82 -24.99 6.98
N GLY A 540 7.94 -23.67 7.07
CA GLY A 540 7.03 -22.80 7.82
C GLY A 540 7.66 -21.51 8.32
N VAL A 541 6.92 -20.80 9.18
CA VAL A 541 7.32 -19.53 9.77
C VAL A 541 7.30 -19.64 11.29
N VAL A 542 8.38 -19.23 11.93
CA VAL A 542 8.53 -19.12 13.39
C VAL A 542 8.66 -17.66 13.78
N VAL A 543 7.92 -17.20 14.78
CA VAL A 543 8.03 -15.85 15.32
C VAL A 543 8.48 -15.89 16.78
N LYS A 544 9.51 -15.15 17.12
CA LYS A 544 10.04 -14.97 18.49
C LYS A 544 10.02 -13.49 18.87
N SER A 545 9.65 -13.18 20.10
CA SER A 545 9.75 -11.83 20.63
C SER A 545 11.09 -11.60 21.34
N PHE A 546 11.65 -10.40 21.25
CA PHE A 546 12.84 -10.00 21.99
C PHE A 546 12.78 -8.53 22.37
N ILE A 547 13.67 -8.13 23.30
CA ILE A 547 13.77 -6.76 23.81
C ILE A 547 15.16 -6.23 23.48
N VAL A 548 15.24 -4.99 22.98
CA VAL A 548 16.48 -4.20 22.86
C VAL A 548 16.56 -3.22 24.03
N LYS A 549 17.75 -3.16 24.71
CA LYS A 549 18.02 -2.30 25.88
C LYS A 549 18.80 -1.04 25.56
#